data_512b89252364c99d41ecc9b9264ce4c4
#
_entry.id   512b89252364c99d41ecc9b9264ce4c4
#
_cell.length_a   1.000
_cell.length_b   1.000
_cell.length_c   1.000
_cell.angle_alpha   90.00
_cell.angle_beta   90.00
_cell.angle_gamma   90.00
#
_symmetry.space_group_name_H-M   'P 1'
#
loop_
_entity.id
_entity.type
_entity.pdbx_description
1 polymer ?
#
loop_
_entity_poly.entity_id
_entity_poly.type
_entity_poly.pdbx_seq_one_letter_code
_entity_poly.pdbx_strand_id
1 'polypeptide(L)'
;HALVLRGIREAAFINLLTTIAKVVPLITFIALVGVAFKMDVFTSDFWGQGNAELGSVLTQVKSMMLVTVWVFIGIEGASVYSARAQKRSDVGKATLIGFIGVLALLVLVNVLSAGVMKQPELAALKNPSMAYVLSHVVGDWGAAFISIGLIISLAGALLAWILLSGEILYSAASDHTMPAFFRRENKNGVPANALWVSNGAIQLFL
;
A
#
# COMPACT_ATOMS: atom_id res chain seq x y z
N HIS A 1 4.98 3.27 17.75
CA HIS A 1 5.28 4.56 18.38
C HIS A 1 6.65 4.58 19.06
N ALA A 2 6.97 3.63 19.94
CA ALA A 2 8.26 3.58 20.64
C ALA A 2 9.46 3.61 19.68
N LEU A 3 9.35 2.92 18.54
CA LEU A 3 10.37 2.91 17.51
C LEU A 3 10.54 4.28 16.85
N VAL A 4 9.42 4.94 16.50
CA VAL A 4 9.45 6.27 15.88
C VAL A 4 10.01 7.31 16.84
N LEU A 5 9.66 7.24 18.12
CA LEU A 5 10.18 8.15 19.15
C LEU A 5 11.70 8.01 19.41
N ARG A 6 12.29 6.87 19.04
CA ARG A 6 13.75 6.68 19.08
C ARG A 6 14.51 7.46 18.02
N GLY A 7 13.88 7.67 16.86
CA GLY A 7 14.46 8.47 15.79
C GLY A 7 13.79 8.26 14.45
N ILE A 8 13.69 9.32 13.66
CA ILE A 8 13.11 9.27 12.30
C ILE A 8 14.01 8.43 11.39
N ARG A 9 15.33 8.47 11.57
CA ARG A 9 16.31 7.72 10.78
C ARG A 9 16.15 6.22 10.93
N GLU A 10 16.04 5.75 12.16
CA GLU A 10 15.88 4.34 12.50
C GLU A 10 14.53 3.82 11.99
N ALA A 11 13.47 4.60 12.17
CA ALA A 11 12.15 4.27 11.66
C ALA A 11 12.12 4.23 10.12
N ALA A 12 12.76 5.17 9.44
CA ALA A 12 12.87 5.21 7.99
C ALA A 12 13.68 4.02 7.44
N PHE A 13 14.75 3.62 8.12
CA PHE A 13 15.55 2.45 7.73
C PHE A 13 14.73 1.15 7.83
N ILE A 14 13.99 0.96 8.92
CA ILE A 14 13.11 -0.20 9.08
C ILE A 14 11.99 -0.17 8.04
N ASN A 15 11.43 1.00 7.73
CA ASN A 15 10.43 1.15 6.68
C ASN A 15 11.01 0.80 5.30
N LEU A 16 12.26 1.11 5.01
CA LEU A 16 12.94 0.69 3.80
C LEU A 16 13.07 -0.84 3.73
N LEU A 17 13.51 -1.49 4.83
CA LEU A 17 13.63 -2.95 4.87
C LEU A 17 12.28 -3.64 4.67
N THR A 18 11.23 -3.16 5.32
CA THR A 18 9.88 -3.71 5.15
C THR A 18 9.33 -3.44 3.75
N THR A 19 9.72 -2.34 3.10
CA THR A 19 9.36 -2.04 1.71
C THR A 19 10.02 -3.01 0.75
N ILE A 20 11.30 -3.32 0.93
CA ILE A 20 11.99 -4.35 0.14
C ILE A 20 11.33 -5.72 0.38
N ALA A 21 11.10 -6.08 1.64
CA ALA A 21 10.51 -7.35 2.01
C ALA A 21 9.10 -7.56 1.46
N LYS A 22 8.27 -6.52 1.34
CA LYS A 22 6.93 -6.62 0.72
C LYS A 22 6.96 -6.72 -0.80
N VAL A 23 7.98 -6.18 -1.46
CA VAL A 23 8.11 -6.25 -2.92
C VAL A 23 8.50 -7.65 -3.38
N VAL A 24 9.28 -8.38 -2.59
CA VAL A 24 9.71 -9.76 -2.93
C VAL A 24 8.52 -10.71 -3.16
N PRO A 25 7.53 -10.83 -2.26
CA PRO A 25 6.35 -11.66 -2.52
C PRO A 25 5.55 -11.22 -3.74
N LEU A 26 5.45 -9.91 -4.00
CA LEU A 26 4.75 -9.39 -5.18
C LEU A 26 5.44 -9.78 -6.48
N ILE A 27 6.75 -9.63 -6.57
CA ILE A 27 7.52 -10.02 -7.76
C ILE A 27 7.46 -11.55 -7.95
N THR A 28 7.59 -12.32 -6.87
CA THR A 28 7.47 -13.78 -6.91
C THR A 28 6.08 -14.20 -7.40
N PHE A 29 5.02 -13.55 -6.91
CA PHE A 29 3.66 -13.76 -7.38
C PHE A 29 3.54 -13.50 -8.89
N ILE A 30 4.00 -12.33 -9.34
CA ILE A 30 3.95 -11.95 -10.75
C ILE A 30 4.69 -12.97 -11.63
N ALA A 31 5.88 -13.42 -11.20
CA ALA A 31 6.67 -14.38 -11.95
C ALA A 31 5.98 -15.75 -12.05
N LEU A 32 5.52 -16.30 -10.92
CA LEU A 32 4.92 -17.64 -10.87
C LEU A 32 3.53 -17.67 -11.52
N VAL A 33 2.70 -16.68 -11.24
CA VAL A 33 1.36 -16.58 -11.85
C VAL A 33 1.47 -16.24 -13.34
N GLY A 34 2.48 -15.44 -13.74
CA GLY A 34 2.77 -15.15 -15.13
C GLY A 34 3.13 -16.39 -15.96
N VAL A 35 3.89 -17.32 -15.39
CA VAL A 35 4.19 -18.61 -16.05
C VAL A 35 2.94 -19.48 -16.17
N ALA A 36 2.03 -19.43 -15.20
CA ALA A 36 0.79 -20.19 -15.19
C ALA A 36 -0.36 -19.51 -15.97
N PHE A 37 -0.13 -18.33 -16.51
CA PHE A 37 -1.14 -17.54 -17.23
C PHE A 37 -1.68 -18.27 -18.46
N LYS A 38 -3.00 -18.30 -18.60
CA LYS A 38 -3.71 -18.91 -19.74
C LYS A 38 -4.59 -17.87 -20.41
N MET A 39 -4.37 -17.65 -21.70
CA MET A 39 -5.10 -16.65 -22.47
C MET A 39 -6.58 -17.03 -22.62
N ASP A 40 -6.90 -18.31 -22.74
CA ASP A 40 -8.28 -18.82 -22.81
C ASP A 40 -9.07 -18.56 -21.54
N VAL A 41 -8.44 -18.65 -20.37
CA VAL A 41 -9.05 -18.28 -19.09
C VAL A 41 -9.29 -16.77 -19.03
N PHE A 42 -8.27 -15.98 -19.38
CA PHE A 42 -8.32 -14.51 -19.35
C PHE A 42 -9.40 -13.95 -20.27
N THR A 43 -9.58 -14.51 -21.46
CA THR A 43 -10.54 -14.00 -22.45
C THR A 43 -11.92 -14.62 -22.33
N SER A 44 -12.13 -15.63 -21.47
CA SER A 44 -13.39 -16.38 -21.37
C SER A 44 -14.60 -15.52 -21.05
N ASP A 45 -14.44 -14.50 -20.18
CA ASP A 45 -15.47 -13.50 -19.86
C ASP A 45 -14.81 -12.17 -19.45
N PHE A 46 -14.02 -11.62 -20.35
CA PHE A 46 -13.23 -10.40 -20.08
C PHE A 46 -14.09 -9.19 -19.65
N TRP A 47 -15.30 -9.09 -20.17
CA TRP A 47 -16.21 -7.98 -19.87
C TRP A 47 -17.23 -8.29 -18.78
N GLY A 48 -17.20 -9.47 -18.19
CA GLY A 48 -18.14 -9.89 -17.14
C GLY A 48 -19.58 -10.09 -17.64
N GLN A 49 -19.76 -10.42 -18.93
CA GLN A 49 -21.08 -10.57 -19.54
C GLN A 49 -21.82 -11.85 -19.08
N GLY A 50 -21.09 -12.83 -18.57
CA GLY A 50 -21.62 -14.05 -17.99
C GLY A 50 -22.37 -13.84 -16.66
N ASN A 51 -22.22 -12.66 -16.03
CA ASN A 51 -22.91 -12.32 -14.78
C ASN A 51 -23.74 -11.06 -14.94
N ALA A 52 -25.05 -11.21 -15.09
CA ALA A 52 -25.99 -10.11 -15.27
C ALA A 52 -26.01 -9.09 -14.11
N GLU A 53 -25.59 -9.50 -12.89
CA GLU A 53 -25.55 -8.62 -11.73
C GLU A 53 -24.44 -7.56 -11.82
N LEU A 54 -23.40 -7.78 -12.64
CA LEU A 54 -22.32 -6.83 -12.85
C LEU A 54 -22.76 -5.59 -13.67
N GLY A 55 -23.83 -5.72 -14.44
CA GLY A 55 -24.34 -4.65 -15.29
C GLY A 55 -23.40 -4.30 -16.45
N SER A 56 -23.50 -3.07 -16.94
CA SER A 56 -22.66 -2.59 -18.03
C SER A 56 -21.21 -2.36 -17.57
N VAL A 57 -20.25 -2.36 -18.50
CA VAL A 57 -18.83 -2.05 -18.21
C VAL A 57 -18.70 -0.70 -17.49
N LEU A 58 -19.50 0.30 -17.84
CA LEU A 58 -19.50 1.59 -17.17
C LEU A 58 -19.95 1.48 -15.70
N THR A 59 -20.94 0.63 -15.41
CA THR A 59 -21.40 0.35 -14.05
C THR A 59 -20.29 -0.30 -13.23
N GLN A 60 -19.59 -1.27 -13.81
CA GLN A 60 -18.45 -1.95 -13.17
C GLN A 60 -17.33 -0.95 -12.88
N VAL A 61 -16.95 -0.09 -13.83
CA VAL A 61 -15.93 0.96 -13.64
C VAL A 61 -16.34 1.91 -12.51
N LYS A 62 -17.61 2.36 -12.48
CA LYS A 62 -18.09 3.26 -11.41
C LYS A 62 -18.02 2.60 -10.03
N SER A 63 -18.38 1.34 -9.90
CA SER A 63 -18.33 0.62 -8.62
C SER A 63 -16.91 0.45 -8.11
N MET A 64 -15.92 0.32 -9.00
CA MET A 64 -14.51 0.20 -8.64
C MET A 64 -13.84 1.53 -8.34
N MET A 65 -14.39 2.67 -8.75
CA MET A 65 -13.73 3.98 -8.61
C MET A 65 -13.38 4.31 -7.15
N LEU A 66 -14.28 4.05 -6.21
CA LEU A 66 -14.02 4.32 -4.78
C LEU A 66 -12.85 3.51 -4.26
N VAL A 67 -12.77 2.23 -4.62
CA VAL A 67 -11.65 1.35 -4.24
C VAL A 67 -10.35 1.85 -4.89
N THR A 68 -10.40 2.22 -6.17
CA THR A 68 -9.23 2.72 -6.90
C THR A 68 -8.71 4.02 -6.30
N VAL A 69 -9.59 4.98 -5.97
CA VAL A 69 -9.20 6.23 -5.30
C VAL A 69 -8.54 5.92 -3.95
N TRP A 70 -9.13 5.00 -3.16
CA TRP A 70 -8.57 4.63 -1.86
C TRP A 70 -7.18 4.01 -1.96
N VAL A 71 -6.94 3.19 -2.98
CA VAL A 71 -5.62 2.56 -3.22
C VAL A 71 -4.52 3.59 -3.47
N PHE A 72 -4.84 4.74 -4.05
CA PHE A 72 -3.87 5.80 -4.35
C PHE A 72 -3.76 6.88 -3.26
N ILE A 73 -4.54 6.82 -2.18
CA ILE A 73 -4.37 7.70 -1.02
C ILE A 73 -3.00 7.45 -0.40
N GLY A 74 -2.27 8.53 -0.11
CA GLY A 74 -0.94 8.51 0.46
C GLY A 74 0.20 8.77 -0.54
N ILE A 75 -0.09 8.83 -1.84
CA ILE A 75 0.91 9.19 -2.85
C ILE A 75 1.46 10.61 -2.61
N GLU A 76 0.63 11.50 -2.08
CA GLU A 76 0.97 12.85 -1.66
C GLU A 76 1.92 12.88 -0.46
N GLY A 77 2.03 11.78 0.28
CA GLY A 77 2.86 11.69 1.50
C GLY A 77 4.33 12.05 1.27
N ALA A 78 4.85 11.80 0.07
CA ALA A 78 6.21 12.20 -0.28
C ALA A 78 6.41 13.74 -0.20
N SER A 79 5.37 14.54 -0.50
CA SER A 79 5.43 16.00 -0.43
C SER A 79 5.57 16.52 1.00
N VAL A 80 5.01 15.81 1.98
CA VAL A 80 5.09 16.15 3.41
C VAL A 80 6.54 16.14 3.91
N TYR A 81 7.37 15.25 3.33
CA TYR A 81 8.79 15.16 3.67
C TYR A 81 9.68 16.09 2.84
N SER A 82 9.12 16.97 2.02
CA SER A 82 9.91 17.86 1.12
C SER A 82 10.87 18.77 1.88
N ALA A 83 10.52 19.20 3.08
CA ALA A 83 11.39 20.02 3.94
C ALA A 83 12.62 19.25 4.47
N ARG A 84 12.54 17.91 4.56
CA ARG A 84 13.62 17.03 5.02
C ARG A 84 14.44 16.45 3.87
N ALA A 85 14.05 16.67 2.62
CA ALA A 85 14.76 16.19 1.44
C ALA A 85 16.02 17.03 1.18
N GLN A 86 17.13 16.37 0.81
CA GLN A 86 18.37 17.07 0.41
C GLN A 86 18.16 17.95 -0.82
N LYS A 87 17.34 17.46 -1.77
CA LYS A 87 16.96 18.21 -2.98
C LYS A 87 15.46 18.08 -3.17
N ARG A 88 14.74 19.19 -3.23
CA ARG A 88 13.28 19.21 -3.46
C ARG A 88 12.86 18.55 -4.78
N SER A 89 13.71 18.65 -5.81
CA SER A 89 13.47 18.00 -7.11
C SER A 89 13.38 16.48 -7.04
N ASP A 90 14.02 15.85 -6.05
CA ASP A 90 14.03 14.40 -5.90
C ASP A 90 12.68 13.88 -5.36
N VAL A 91 11.94 14.72 -4.63
CA VAL A 91 10.60 14.38 -4.13
C VAL A 91 9.64 14.11 -5.31
N GLY A 92 9.61 15.02 -6.29
CA GLY A 92 8.75 14.83 -7.47
C GLY A 92 9.12 13.59 -8.29
N LYS A 93 10.42 13.33 -8.48
CA LYS A 93 10.90 12.12 -9.16
C LYS A 93 10.54 10.86 -8.40
N ALA A 94 10.75 10.83 -7.08
CA ALA A 94 10.43 9.69 -6.24
C ALA A 94 8.92 9.39 -6.25
N THR A 95 8.08 10.43 -6.19
CA THR A 95 6.61 10.30 -6.28
C THR A 95 6.20 9.71 -7.63
N LEU A 96 6.74 10.21 -8.74
CA LEU A 96 6.41 9.74 -10.08
C LEU A 96 6.84 8.27 -10.29
N ILE A 97 8.08 7.94 -9.91
CA ILE A 97 8.60 6.56 -10.02
C ILE A 97 7.80 5.62 -9.13
N GLY A 98 7.48 6.05 -7.90
CA GLY A 98 6.67 5.28 -6.97
C GLY A 98 5.26 5.03 -7.52
N PHE A 99 4.62 6.07 -8.06
CA PHE A 99 3.29 5.96 -8.66
C PHE A 99 3.27 4.98 -9.84
N ILE A 100 4.15 5.17 -10.81
CA ILE A 100 4.22 4.30 -12.00
C ILE A 100 4.56 2.86 -11.59
N GLY A 101 5.51 2.68 -10.67
CA GLY A 101 5.91 1.36 -10.18
C GLY A 101 4.76 0.63 -9.48
N VAL A 102 4.06 1.30 -8.57
CA VAL A 102 2.90 0.70 -7.87
C VAL A 102 1.77 0.43 -8.84
N LEU A 103 1.46 1.36 -9.75
CA LEU A 103 0.43 1.16 -10.78
C LEU A 103 0.74 -0.07 -11.64
N ALA A 104 1.98 -0.20 -12.11
CA ALA A 104 2.40 -1.36 -12.91
C ALA A 104 2.25 -2.68 -12.12
N LEU A 105 2.68 -2.71 -10.84
CA LEU A 105 2.51 -3.89 -9.99
C LEU A 105 1.02 -4.24 -9.79
N LEU A 106 0.16 -3.27 -9.52
CA LEU A 106 -1.27 -3.49 -9.34
C LEU A 106 -1.93 -4.03 -10.62
N VAL A 107 -1.62 -3.44 -11.77
CA VAL A 107 -2.14 -3.90 -13.07
C VAL A 107 -1.67 -5.33 -13.35
N LEU A 108 -0.38 -5.62 -13.16
CA LEU A 108 0.16 -6.96 -13.38
C LEU A 108 -0.49 -8.01 -12.47
N VAL A 109 -0.60 -7.73 -11.17
CA VAL A 109 -1.24 -8.66 -10.23
C VAL A 109 -2.69 -8.96 -10.63
N ASN A 110 -3.48 -7.94 -10.99
CA ASN A 110 -4.87 -8.12 -11.36
C ASN A 110 -5.02 -8.87 -12.70
N VAL A 111 -4.29 -8.46 -13.74
CA VAL A 111 -4.34 -9.09 -15.06
C VAL A 111 -3.90 -10.54 -14.99
N LEU A 112 -2.79 -10.82 -14.31
CA LEU A 112 -2.27 -12.19 -14.20
C LEU A 112 -3.19 -13.09 -13.38
N SER A 113 -3.80 -12.58 -12.31
CA SER A 113 -4.78 -13.34 -11.53
C SER A 113 -5.99 -13.76 -12.39
N ALA A 114 -6.48 -12.86 -13.25
CA ALA A 114 -7.58 -13.16 -14.17
C ALA A 114 -7.20 -14.18 -15.26
N GLY A 115 -5.92 -14.43 -15.50
CA GLY A 115 -5.44 -15.45 -16.45
C GLY A 115 -5.23 -16.84 -15.84
N VAL A 116 -5.39 -17.01 -14.51
CA VAL A 116 -5.24 -18.32 -13.84
C VAL A 116 -6.53 -18.80 -13.17
N MET A 117 -7.44 -17.89 -12.84
CA MET A 117 -8.73 -18.22 -12.23
C MET A 117 -9.85 -17.45 -12.93
N LYS A 118 -11.01 -18.07 -13.09
CA LYS A 118 -12.18 -17.42 -13.68
C LYS A 118 -12.74 -16.34 -12.74
N GLN A 119 -13.37 -15.32 -13.30
CA GLN A 119 -13.91 -14.20 -12.55
C GLN A 119 -14.83 -14.59 -11.37
N PRO A 120 -15.76 -15.52 -11.47
CA PRO A 120 -16.60 -15.94 -10.33
C PRO A 120 -15.77 -16.57 -9.20
N GLU A 121 -14.72 -17.32 -9.53
CA GLU A 121 -13.81 -17.93 -8.57
C GLU A 121 -13.00 -16.86 -7.84
N LEU A 122 -12.44 -15.88 -8.58
CA LEU A 122 -11.74 -14.74 -8.01
C LEU A 122 -12.63 -13.91 -7.08
N ALA A 123 -13.89 -13.67 -7.48
CA ALA A 123 -14.85 -12.91 -6.68
C ALA A 123 -15.23 -13.60 -5.37
N ALA A 124 -15.20 -14.95 -5.33
CA ALA A 124 -15.48 -15.74 -4.15
C ALA A 124 -14.32 -15.87 -3.17
N LEU A 125 -13.11 -15.43 -3.55
CA LEU A 125 -11.93 -15.53 -2.69
C LEU A 125 -12.04 -14.63 -1.45
N LYS A 126 -11.59 -15.18 -0.33
CA LYS A 126 -11.45 -14.42 0.92
C LYS A 126 -10.15 -13.63 0.92
N ASN A 127 -10.07 -12.63 1.80
CA ASN A 127 -8.80 -11.90 2.01
C ASN A 127 -7.81 -12.75 2.83
N PRO A 128 -6.56 -12.77 2.45
CA PRO A 128 -5.91 -12.10 1.31
C PRO A 128 -6.03 -12.92 0.01
N SER A 129 -6.75 -12.39 -0.98
CA SER A 129 -7.04 -13.10 -2.25
C SER A 129 -5.78 -13.58 -2.99
N MET A 130 -4.69 -12.79 -2.98
CA MET A 130 -3.41 -13.18 -3.58
C MET A 130 -2.85 -14.51 -3.04
N ALA A 131 -3.07 -14.79 -1.75
CA ALA A 131 -2.62 -16.05 -1.15
C ALA A 131 -3.33 -17.26 -1.77
N TYR A 132 -4.62 -17.13 -2.00
CA TYR A 132 -5.40 -18.21 -2.65
C TYR A 132 -5.07 -18.36 -4.13
N VAL A 133 -4.85 -17.24 -4.86
CA VAL A 133 -4.41 -17.30 -6.26
C VAL A 133 -3.06 -17.99 -6.37
N LEU A 134 -2.10 -17.64 -5.52
CA LEU A 134 -0.80 -18.29 -5.56
C LEU A 134 -0.86 -19.75 -5.12
N SER A 135 -1.68 -20.09 -4.11
CA SER A 135 -1.92 -21.47 -3.70
C SER A 135 -2.52 -22.31 -4.84
N HIS A 136 -3.39 -21.74 -5.65
CA HIS A 136 -3.95 -22.42 -6.83
C HIS A 136 -2.87 -22.79 -7.86
N VAL A 137 -1.80 -21.97 -7.97
CA VAL A 137 -0.73 -22.17 -8.96
C VAL A 137 0.37 -23.10 -8.44
N VAL A 138 0.80 -22.94 -7.19
CA VAL A 138 1.99 -23.60 -6.64
C VAL A 138 1.73 -24.44 -5.38
N GLY A 139 0.49 -24.52 -4.93
CA GLY A 139 0.12 -25.25 -3.71
C GLY A 139 0.21 -24.41 -2.43
N ASP A 140 -0.01 -25.05 -1.28
CA ASP A 140 -0.22 -24.40 0.02
C ASP A 140 0.96 -23.54 0.51
N TRP A 141 2.18 -23.86 0.11
CA TRP A 141 3.34 -23.04 0.47
C TRP A 141 3.23 -21.60 -0.09
N GLY A 142 2.56 -21.46 -1.26
CA GLY A 142 2.33 -20.15 -1.87
C GLY A 142 1.43 -19.27 -1.01
N ALA A 143 0.39 -19.84 -0.39
CA ALA A 143 -0.46 -19.12 0.55
C ALA A 143 0.31 -18.66 1.79
N ALA A 144 1.14 -19.55 2.38
CA ALA A 144 1.96 -19.23 3.53
C ALA A 144 2.96 -18.10 3.20
N PHE A 145 3.62 -18.18 2.04
CA PHE A 145 4.60 -17.20 1.58
C PHE A 145 3.98 -15.79 1.43
N ILE A 146 2.83 -15.68 0.75
CA ILE A 146 2.11 -14.41 0.60
C ILE A 146 1.61 -13.89 1.95
N SER A 147 1.12 -14.76 2.83
CA SER A 147 0.61 -14.36 4.15
C SER A 147 1.71 -13.79 5.04
N ILE A 148 2.89 -14.38 5.04
CA ILE A 148 4.07 -13.85 5.76
C ILE A 148 4.47 -12.49 5.17
N GLY A 149 4.55 -12.38 3.85
CA GLY A 149 4.83 -11.12 3.16
C GLY A 149 3.82 -10.03 3.49
N LEU A 150 2.53 -10.38 3.60
CA LEU A 150 1.47 -9.47 4.00
C LEU A 150 1.64 -8.96 5.43
N ILE A 151 1.98 -9.83 6.39
CA ILE A 151 2.23 -9.43 7.78
C ILE A 151 3.38 -8.41 7.84
N ILE A 152 4.48 -8.67 7.16
CA ILE A 152 5.62 -7.75 7.09
C ILE A 152 5.21 -6.44 6.42
N SER A 153 4.43 -6.51 5.34
CA SER A 153 3.92 -5.33 4.62
C SER A 153 3.04 -4.46 5.51
N LEU A 154 2.12 -5.07 6.26
CA LEU A 154 1.22 -4.35 7.18
C LEU A 154 1.99 -3.68 8.33
N ALA A 155 2.99 -4.36 8.89
CA ALA A 155 3.85 -3.76 9.92
C ALA A 155 4.63 -2.55 9.38
N GLY A 156 5.15 -2.64 8.15
CA GLY A 156 5.83 -1.52 7.49
C GLY A 156 4.87 -0.37 7.14
N ALA A 157 3.67 -0.69 6.66
CA ALA A 157 2.66 0.31 6.36
C ALA A 157 2.23 1.07 7.63
N LEU A 158 1.99 0.35 8.74
CA LEU A 158 1.67 0.97 10.02
C LEU A 158 2.77 1.94 10.47
N LEU A 159 4.04 1.54 10.34
CA LEU A 159 5.17 2.40 10.68
C LEU A 159 5.20 3.67 9.81
N ALA A 160 4.99 3.52 8.49
CA ALA A 160 4.97 4.64 7.55
C ALA A 160 3.83 5.63 7.86
N TRP A 161 2.62 5.15 8.18
CA TRP A 161 1.49 5.99 8.54
C TRP A 161 1.69 6.70 9.87
N ILE A 162 2.32 6.06 10.86
CA ILE A 162 2.68 6.71 12.13
C ILE A 162 3.67 7.86 11.89
N LEU A 163 4.70 7.62 11.07
CA LEU A 163 5.66 8.66 10.69
C LEU A 163 4.97 9.83 9.99
N LEU A 164 4.14 9.51 8.98
CA LEU A 164 3.45 10.52 8.18
C LEU A 164 2.49 11.35 9.01
N SER A 165 1.70 10.74 9.89
CA SER A 165 0.74 11.46 10.73
C SER A 165 1.41 12.47 11.67
N GLY A 166 2.56 12.13 12.23
CA GLY A 166 3.37 13.05 13.03
C GLY A 166 3.95 14.19 12.21
N GLU A 167 4.45 13.90 11.03
CA GLU A 167 5.09 14.90 10.16
C GLU A 167 4.08 15.88 9.55
N ILE A 168 2.87 15.45 9.23
CA ILE A 168 1.79 16.34 8.76
C ILE A 168 1.48 17.42 9.80
N LEU A 169 1.27 17.05 11.06
CA LEU A 169 0.97 17.99 12.14
C LEU A 169 2.17 18.90 12.43
N TYR A 170 3.38 18.36 12.38
CA TYR A 170 4.61 19.12 12.55
C TYR A 170 4.80 20.16 11.45
N SER A 171 4.64 19.76 10.19
CA SER A 171 4.76 20.66 9.04
C SER A 171 3.72 21.78 9.10
N ALA A 172 2.45 21.45 9.37
CA ALA A 172 1.39 22.43 9.52
C ALA A 172 1.65 23.42 10.67
N ALA A 173 2.22 22.94 11.79
CA ALA A 173 2.61 23.82 12.89
C ALA A 173 3.84 24.69 12.57
N SER A 174 4.72 24.20 11.71
CA SER A 174 5.88 24.96 11.24
C SER A 174 5.48 26.09 10.28
N ASP A 175 4.41 25.86 9.49
CA ASP A 175 3.79 26.86 8.61
C ASP A 175 2.75 27.76 9.32
N HIS A 176 2.71 27.72 10.65
CA HIS A 176 1.79 28.50 11.48
C HIS A 176 0.29 28.27 11.24
N THR A 177 -0.08 27.20 10.57
CA THR A 177 -1.49 26.80 10.34
C THR A 177 -2.05 25.94 11.46
N MET A 178 -1.18 25.43 12.35
CA MET A 178 -1.51 24.65 13.54
C MET A 178 -0.79 25.19 14.78
N PRO A 179 -1.29 24.88 16.00
CA PRO A 179 -0.63 25.31 17.24
C PRO A 179 0.83 24.90 17.33
N ALA A 180 1.67 25.82 17.82
CA ALA A 180 3.12 25.58 18.00
C ALA A 180 3.44 24.39 18.92
N PHE A 181 2.47 23.90 19.68
CA PHE A 181 2.55 22.69 20.48
C PHE A 181 2.99 21.47 19.66
N PHE A 182 2.51 21.33 18.44
CA PHE A 182 2.84 20.20 17.55
C PHE A 182 4.25 20.28 16.96
N ARG A 183 4.92 21.43 17.04
CA ARG A 183 6.30 21.64 16.58
C ARG A 183 7.36 21.18 17.59
N ARG A 184 6.95 20.76 18.80
CA ARG A 184 7.92 20.31 19.81
C ARG A 184 8.49 18.96 19.47
N GLU A 185 9.81 18.93 19.30
CA GLU A 185 10.60 17.72 19.06
C GLU A 185 11.18 17.19 20.40
N ASN A 186 11.42 15.87 20.42
CA ASN A 186 12.18 15.22 21.49
C ASN A 186 13.69 15.33 21.23
N LYS A 187 14.52 14.72 22.11
CA LYS A 187 15.99 14.70 21.99
C LYS A 187 16.51 14.12 20.65
N ASN A 188 15.67 13.35 19.96
CA ASN A 188 15.99 12.63 18.72
C ASN A 188 15.47 13.35 17.47
N GLY A 189 15.01 14.61 17.60
CA GLY A 189 14.45 15.39 16.49
C GLY A 189 13.12 14.87 15.96
N VAL A 190 12.33 14.21 16.81
CA VAL A 190 11.04 13.63 16.47
C VAL A 190 9.93 14.49 17.04
N PRO A 191 8.86 14.83 16.28
CA PRO A 191 7.74 15.64 16.74
C PRO A 191 6.85 14.85 17.73
N ALA A 192 7.34 14.71 18.97
CA ALA A 192 6.76 13.81 19.97
C ALA A 192 5.31 14.17 20.33
N ASN A 193 5.00 15.46 20.45
CA ASN A 193 3.65 15.91 20.80
C ASN A 193 2.65 15.57 19.67
N ALA A 194 3.03 15.76 18.42
CA ALA A 194 2.21 15.39 17.27
C ALA A 194 1.92 13.89 17.27
N LEU A 195 2.95 13.06 17.50
CA LEU A 195 2.79 11.61 17.58
C LEU A 195 1.90 11.16 18.72
N TRP A 196 2.06 11.72 19.92
CA TRP A 196 1.23 11.34 21.07
C TRP A 196 -0.25 11.71 20.88
N VAL A 197 -0.53 12.89 20.31
CA VAL A 197 -1.91 13.30 20.01
C VAL A 197 -2.52 12.43 18.93
N SER A 198 -1.79 12.15 17.84
CA SER A 198 -2.25 11.24 16.78
C SER A 198 -2.54 9.84 17.32
N ASN A 199 -1.64 9.31 18.17
CA ASN A 199 -1.85 8.01 18.78
C ASN A 199 -3.05 7.99 19.72
N GLY A 200 -3.21 9.03 20.56
CA GLY A 200 -4.36 9.16 21.45
C GLY A 200 -5.68 9.23 20.67
N ALA A 201 -5.72 9.99 19.57
CA ALA A 201 -6.88 10.04 18.70
C ALA A 201 -7.20 8.68 18.08
N ILE A 202 -6.21 7.95 17.55
CA ILE A 202 -6.40 6.60 17.00
C ILE A 202 -6.98 5.66 18.06
N GLN A 203 -6.47 5.69 19.30
CA GLN A 203 -6.97 4.82 20.39
C GLN A 203 -8.41 5.12 20.79
N LEU A 204 -8.91 6.36 20.57
CA LEU A 204 -10.31 6.71 20.83
C LEU A 204 -11.26 6.13 19.77
N PHE A 205 -10.78 5.83 18.57
CA PHE A 205 -11.59 5.29 17.46
C PHE A 205 -11.48 3.78 17.28
N LEU A 206 -10.60 3.11 18.03
CA LEU A 206 -10.44 1.64 18.07
C LEU A 206 -11.27 1.04 19.19
#